data_7c3225c2248f8ab9d4bbcfba98d64731
#
_entry.id   7c3225c2248f8ab9d4bbcfba98d64731
#
_cell.length_a   1.000
_cell.length_b   1.000
_cell.length_c   1.000
_cell.angle_alpha   90.00
_cell.angle_beta   90.00
_cell.angle_gamma   90.00
#
_symmetry.space_group_name_H-M   'P 1'
#
loop_
_entity.id
_entity.type
_entity.pdbx_description
1 polymer ?
#
loop_
_entity_poly.entity_id
_entity_poly.type
_entity_poly.pdbx_seq_one_letter_code
_entity_poly.pdbx_strand_id
1 'polypeptide(L)'
;MAENLRPGSADRSPQDPLRPVMDLLRGEAAELVCSRYGISPGDLEQRLRAYQESRRRLALEDHLTLQRVGRNAPCPCGSGKKFKKCCLPHHEELRRTLPQDRLKEMEDRSRQQEQLDKEIEKGFDHLHTGSFQKARRIAETLLETFPEHDRLHDILVFCDLAGERYEEAFLRCRRRWQVSLEEKAFYQENGFHKREGVERKHLVHFYSPSTWLEKFWLAQRAMSYAEAYPRVEDARLSAMVEQLRTANDLQRFPQRGEEGFEARKQALAPILGELEIEGPRTLPYLLPLTYNFSWAALFVPDLLKAFGTEDCIRLLGELSMFRFPFFAQRCLQHLESFGERAVASIEILWEENPAFDELKVGTITVLGNLQVPSSYELLTRLIDHENTYVVRWALEALSRHGRPEAQPSLERARHRLAAEDRIRSLVNELAAGREK
;
A
#
# COMPACT_ATOMS: atom_id res chain seq x y z
N MET A 1 -18.00 6.41 -18.59
CA MET A 1 -19.22 5.90 -17.90
C MET A 1 -18.91 5.78 -16.41
N ALA A 2 -18.98 6.92 -15.71
CA ALA A 2 -18.78 7.00 -14.26
C ALA A 2 -20.07 7.60 -13.67
N GLU A 3 -21.14 6.82 -13.72
CA GLU A 3 -22.40 7.22 -13.07
C GLU A 3 -22.83 6.13 -12.10
N ASN A 4 -23.08 6.60 -10.86
CA ASN A 4 -23.86 5.94 -9.83
C ASN A 4 -23.31 4.69 -9.15
N LEU A 5 -22.33 4.89 -8.25
CA LEU A 5 -22.19 4.01 -7.08
C LEU A 5 -22.24 4.87 -5.80
N ARG A 6 -23.43 5.31 -5.43
CA ARG A 6 -23.70 5.66 -4.03
C ARG A 6 -23.89 4.33 -3.28
N PRO A 7 -23.13 4.03 -2.24
CA PRO A 7 -23.42 2.89 -1.39
C PRO A 7 -24.77 3.13 -0.74
N GLY A 8 -25.68 2.17 -0.90
CA GLY A 8 -26.99 2.20 -0.27
C GLY A 8 -26.83 2.37 1.24
N SER A 9 -27.38 3.45 1.77
CA SER A 9 -27.55 3.66 3.20
C SER A 9 -28.49 2.57 3.72
N ALA A 10 -27.91 1.51 4.29
CA ALA A 10 -28.67 0.62 5.15
C ALA A 10 -29.18 1.47 6.32
N ASP A 11 -30.48 1.70 6.31
CA ASP A 11 -31.23 2.44 7.33
C ASP A 11 -31.13 1.67 8.66
N ARG A 12 -30.10 1.99 9.47
CA ARG A 12 -29.90 1.44 10.80
C ARG A 12 -30.54 2.35 11.82
N SER A 13 -31.26 1.72 12.74
CA SER A 13 -31.95 2.34 13.86
C SER A 13 -31.14 3.50 14.46
N PRO A 14 -31.74 4.65 14.75
CA PRO A 14 -31.11 5.76 15.47
C PRO A 14 -30.57 5.38 16.87
N GLN A 15 -30.84 4.16 17.32
CA GLN A 15 -30.55 3.67 18.67
C GLN A 15 -29.25 2.88 18.82
N ASP A 16 -28.40 2.78 17.77
CA ASP A 16 -27.11 2.10 17.88
C ASP A 16 -26.18 2.90 18.84
N PRO A 17 -25.81 2.32 20.01
CA PRO A 17 -24.99 3.01 21.02
C PRO A 17 -23.59 3.38 20.53
N LEU A 18 -23.12 2.78 19.45
CA LEU A 18 -21.77 3.03 18.88
C LEU A 18 -21.77 4.13 17.82
N ARG A 19 -22.91 4.48 17.27
CA ARG A 19 -23.00 5.47 16.19
C ARG A 19 -22.38 6.82 16.54
N PRO A 20 -22.60 7.40 17.74
CA PRO A 20 -21.95 8.64 18.15
C PRO A 20 -20.41 8.52 18.17
N VAL A 21 -19.90 7.37 18.62
CA VAL A 21 -18.45 7.10 18.65
C VAL A 21 -17.89 7.02 17.22
N MET A 22 -18.63 6.42 16.31
CA MET A 22 -18.19 6.28 14.91
C MET A 22 -18.18 7.61 14.18
N ASP A 23 -19.15 8.49 14.40
CA ASP A 23 -19.18 9.83 13.81
C ASP A 23 -18.02 10.68 14.34
N LEU A 24 -17.72 10.58 15.64
CA LEU A 24 -16.53 11.20 16.23
C LEU A 24 -15.23 10.68 15.60
N LEU A 25 -15.11 9.36 15.39
CA LEU A 25 -13.93 8.76 14.75
C LEU A 25 -13.79 9.09 13.26
N ARG A 26 -14.88 9.52 12.62
CA ARG A 26 -14.89 10.07 11.24
C ARG A 26 -14.44 11.53 11.19
N GLY A 27 -14.19 12.16 12.33
CA GLY A 27 -13.71 13.55 12.44
C GLY A 27 -14.81 14.58 12.67
N GLU A 28 -16.04 14.15 13.00
CA GLU A 28 -17.07 15.11 13.42
C GLU A 28 -16.74 15.71 14.77
N ALA A 29 -17.07 16.99 14.96
CA ALA A 29 -16.83 17.67 16.24
C ALA A 29 -17.69 17.06 17.35
N ALA A 30 -17.11 16.83 18.53
CA ALA A 30 -17.78 16.19 19.65
C ALA A 30 -19.08 16.91 20.05
N GLU A 31 -19.12 18.24 19.97
CA GLU A 31 -20.30 19.07 20.26
C GLU A 31 -21.46 18.79 19.29
N LEU A 32 -21.14 18.63 17.99
CA LEU A 32 -22.14 18.30 16.95
C LEU A 32 -22.67 16.88 17.14
N VAL A 33 -21.78 15.93 17.47
CA VAL A 33 -22.17 14.54 17.78
C VAL A 33 -23.08 14.51 19.01
N CYS A 34 -22.69 15.16 20.10
CA CYS A 34 -23.50 15.23 21.32
C CYS A 34 -24.90 15.84 21.05
N SER A 35 -24.95 16.94 20.28
CA SER A 35 -26.20 17.60 19.93
C SER A 35 -27.10 16.72 19.06
N ARG A 36 -26.52 16.06 18.04
CA ARG A 36 -27.26 15.17 17.13
C ARG A 36 -27.91 13.99 17.82
N TYR A 37 -27.19 13.39 18.77
CA TYR A 37 -27.65 12.17 19.47
C TYR A 37 -28.28 12.44 20.82
N GLY A 38 -28.36 13.70 21.26
CA GLY A 38 -28.94 14.07 22.56
C GLY A 38 -28.20 13.47 23.75
N ILE A 39 -26.89 13.29 23.65
CA ILE A 39 -26.04 12.70 24.69
C ILE A 39 -25.11 13.76 25.29
N SER A 40 -24.77 13.60 26.56
CA SER A 40 -23.78 14.48 27.18
C SER A 40 -22.36 14.17 26.70
N PRO A 41 -21.43 15.13 26.78
CA PRO A 41 -20.01 14.87 26.55
C PRO A 41 -19.45 13.72 27.38
N GLY A 42 -19.91 13.60 28.64
CA GLY A 42 -19.53 12.48 29.54
C GLY A 42 -20.03 11.12 29.03
N ASP A 43 -21.26 11.05 28.51
CA ASP A 43 -21.78 9.81 27.90
C ASP A 43 -21.00 9.42 26.64
N LEU A 44 -20.67 10.40 25.79
CA LEU A 44 -19.85 10.16 24.60
C LEU A 44 -18.48 9.64 24.98
N GLU A 45 -17.87 10.22 26.01
CA GLU A 45 -16.61 9.80 26.58
C GLU A 45 -16.66 8.37 27.11
N GLN A 46 -17.71 8.03 27.88
CA GLN A 46 -17.90 6.68 28.41
C GLN A 46 -18.06 5.65 27.30
N ARG A 47 -18.82 5.97 26.24
CA ARG A 47 -18.99 5.12 25.06
C ARG A 47 -17.67 4.92 24.32
N LEU A 48 -16.88 5.98 24.14
CA LEU A 48 -15.56 5.90 23.52
C LEU A 48 -14.59 5.03 24.33
N ARG A 49 -14.58 5.15 25.66
CA ARG A 49 -13.78 4.29 26.55
C ARG A 49 -14.20 2.82 26.43
N ALA A 50 -15.50 2.55 26.46
CA ALA A 50 -16.03 1.18 26.32
C ALA A 50 -15.64 0.57 24.95
N TYR A 51 -15.71 1.37 23.88
CA TYR A 51 -15.28 0.96 22.55
C TYR A 51 -13.77 0.65 22.49
N GLN A 52 -12.93 1.51 23.08
CA GLN A 52 -11.47 1.30 23.14
C GLN A 52 -11.10 0.07 23.97
N GLU A 53 -11.77 -0.14 25.09
CA GLU A 53 -11.54 -1.31 25.94
C GLU A 53 -11.95 -2.60 25.23
N SER A 54 -13.08 -2.59 24.53
CA SER A 54 -13.53 -3.68 23.67
C SER A 54 -12.50 -3.97 22.56
N ARG A 55 -11.96 -2.93 21.91
CA ARG A 55 -10.88 -3.08 20.91
C ARG A 55 -9.60 -3.64 21.51
N ARG A 56 -9.18 -3.16 22.68
CA ARG A 56 -7.99 -3.68 23.38
C ARG A 56 -8.15 -5.16 23.71
N ARG A 57 -9.33 -5.57 24.18
CA ARG A 57 -9.61 -6.99 24.47
C ARG A 57 -9.59 -7.85 23.22
N LEU A 58 -10.23 -7.41 22.13
CA LEU A 58 -10.24 -8.12 20.85
C LEU A 58 -8.83 -8.21 20.25
N ALA A 59 -8.05 -7.12 20.26
CA ALA A 59 -6.68 -7.12 19.79
C ALA A 59 -5.77 -8.03 20.64
N LEU A 60 -5.99 -8.09 21.94
CA LEU A 60 -5.26 -8.98 22.83
C LEU A 60 -5.65 -10.45 22.59
N GLU A 61 -6.94 -10.77 22.49
CA GLU A 61 -7.43 -12.12 22.16
C GLU A 61 -6.91 -12.58 20.78
N ASP A 62 -6.98 -11.74 19.76
CA ASP A 62 -6.43 -12.02 18.42
C ASP A 62 -4.93 -12.26 18.50
N HIS A 63 -4.21 -11.46 19.30
CA HIS A 63 -2.77 -11.56 19.43
C HIS A 63 -2.34 -12.82 20.19
N LEU A 64 -3.10 -13.21 21.21
CA LEU A 64 -2.89 -14.43 21.98
C LEU A 64 -3.15 -15.71 21.17
N THR A 65 -3.99 -15.63 20.15
CA THR A 65 -4.29 -16.76 19.26
C THR A 65 -3.29 -16.91 18.13
N LEU A 66 -2.70 -15.80 17.67
CA LEU A 66 -1.93 -15.75 16.42
C LEU A 66 -0.41 -15.77 16.59
N GLN A 67 0.12 -15.48 17.80
CA GLN A 67 1.57 -15.38 17.98
C GLN A 67 2.05 -15.97 19.30
N ARG A 68 2.99 -16.91 19.25
CA ARG A 68 3.78 -17.33 20.41
C ARG A 68 4.79 -16.26 20.75
N VAL A 69 4.38 -15.28 21.53
CA VAL A 69 5.27 -14.21 21.97
C VAL A 69 6.25 -14.72 23.03
N GLY A 70 7.52 -14.66 22.76
CA GLY A 70 8.56 -15.01 23.73
C GLY A 70 8.51 -14.06 24.94
N ARG A 71 8.68 -14.59 26.15
CA ARG A 71 8.62 -13.79 27.41
C ARG A 71 9.50 -12.54 27.40
N ASN A 72 10.63 -12.59 26.71
CA ASN A 72 11.59 -11.49 26.62
C ASN A 72 11.43 -10.62 25.35
N ALA A 73 10.54 -11.00 24.44
CA ALA A 73 10.27 -10.22 23.24
C ALA A 73 9.61 -8.86 23.57
N PRO A 74 9.72 -7.86 22.69
CA PRO A 74 8.97 -6.63 22.80
C PRO A 74 7.49 -6.92 22.91
N CYS A 75 6.78 -6.18 23.78
CA CYS A 75 5.35 -6.43 23.98
C CYS A 75 4.57 -6.00 22.71
N PRO A 76 3.71 -6.87 22.19
CA PRO A 76 2.95 -6.60 20.99
C PRO A 76 1.93 -5.45 21.11
N CYS A 77 1.60 -5.04 22.33
CA CYS A 77 0.74 -3.86 22.53
C CYS A 77 1.41 -2.52 22.19
N GLY A 78 2.66 -2.54 21.71
CA GLY A 78 3.40 -1.32 21.33
C GLY A 78 3.94 -0.50 22.51
N SER A 79 3.83 -0.98 23.76
CA SER A 79 4.29 -0.26 24.96
C SER A 79 5.81 -0.10 25.07
N GLY A 80 6.61 -0.70 24.20
CA GLY A 80 8.08 -0.72 24.29
C GLY A 80 8.64 -1.61 25.42
N LYS A 81 7.78 -2.15 26.30
CA LYS A 81 8.19 -3.03 27.40
C LYS A 81 8.34 -4.47 26.91
N LYS A 82 9.13 -5.29 27.65
CA LYS A 82 9.17 -6.74 27.41
C LYS A 82 7.81 -7.37 27.74
N PHE A 83 7.38 -8.36 26.96
CA PHE A 83 6.08 -9.02 27.09
C PHE A 83 5.80 -9.50 28.53
N LYS A 84 6.82 -10.12 29.20
CA LYS A 84 6.71 -10.57 30.59
C LYS A 84 6.44 -9.45 31.61
N LYS A 85 6.79 -8.20 31.27
CA LYS A 85 6.59 -7.03 32.15
C LYS A 85 5.39 -6.16 31.74
N CYS A 86 4.60 -6.61 30.77
CA CYS A 86 3.48 -5.86 30.23
C CYS A 86 2.23 -6.75 30.12
N CYS A 87 1.97 -7.36 28.97
CA CYS A 87 0.73 -8.09 28.72
C CYS A 87 0.75 -9.56 29.19
N LEU A 88 1.90 -10.16 29.51
CA LEU A 88 1.97 -11.56 29.92
C LEU A 88 1.16 -11.88 31.20
N PRO A 89 1.19 -11.06 32.29
CA PRO A 89 0.39 -11.35 33.48
C PRO A 89 -1.11 -11.41 33.17
N HIS A 90 -1.58 -10.45 32.38
CA HIS A 90 -2.98 -10.41 31.93
C HIS A 90 -3.32 -11.59 31.01
N HIS A 91 -2.38 -11.99 30.15
CA HIS A 91 -2.50 -13.18 29.32
C HIS A 91 -2.62 -14.47 30.16
N GLU A 92 -1.78 -14.62 31.18
CA GLU A 92 -1.82 -15.80 32.09
C GLU A 92 -3.13 -15.84 32.89
N GLU A 93 -3.67 -14.68 33.26
CA GLU A 93 -4.96 -14.56 33.96
C GLU A 93 -6.11 -14.92 33.00
N LEU A 94 -6.14 -14.40 31.77
CA LEU A 94 -7.13 -14.79 30.77
C LEU A 94 -7.11 -16.30 30.49
N ARG A 95 -5.92 -16.91 30.37
CA ARG A 95 -5.80 -18.37 30.19
C ARG A 95 -6.37 -19.17 31.37
N ARG A 96 -6.31 -18.64 32.58
CA ARG A 96 -6.90 -19.31 33.78
C ARG A 96 -8.42 -19.18 33.84
N THR A 97 -8.96 -18.11 33.27
CA THR A 97 -10.40 -17.80 33.33
C THR A 97 -11.19 -18.35 32.14
N LEU A 98 -10.51 -18.69 31.03
CA LEU A 98 -11.17 -19.23 29.85
C LEU A 98 -11.51 -20.72 30.02
N PRO A 99 -12.70 -21.17 29.55
CA PRO A 99 -13.04 -22.58 29.45
C PRO A 99 -12.04 -23.41 28.66
N GLN A 100 -11.76 -24.64 29.07
CA GLN A 100 -10.73 -25.48 28.44
C GLN A 100 -11.00 -25.79 26.94
N ASP A 101 -12.27 -25.96 26.57
CA ASP A 101 -12.73 -26.15 25.22
C ASP A 101 -12.38 -24.94 24.32
N ARG A 102 -12.58 -23.73 24.85
CA ARG A 102 -12.23 -22.49 24.16
C ARG A 102 -10.72 -22.29 24.01
N LEU A 103 -9.95 -22.65 25.05
CA LEU A 103 -8.49 -22.65 24.96
C LEU A 103 -7.98 -23.60 23.88
N LYS A 104 -8.55 -24.82 23.81
CA LYS A 104 -8.20 -25.80 22.80
C LYS A 104 -8.55 -25.30 21.39
N GLU A 105 -9.74 -24.72 21.22
CA GLU A 105 -10.16 -24.12 19.96
C GLU A 105 -9.18 -23.01 19.52
N MET A 106 -8.75 -22.16 20.44
CA MET A 106 -7.77 -21.10 20.18
C MET A 106 -6.40 -21.66 19.80
N GLU A 107 -5.93 -22.72 20.45
CA GLU A 107 -4.66 -23.37 20.13
C GLU A 107 -4.69 -24.07 18.76
N ASP A 108 -5.81 -24.70 18.42
CA ASP A 108 -6.01 -25.33 17.12
C ASP A 108 -6.04 -24.29 16.00
N ARG A 109 -6.71 -23.16 16.21
CA ARG A 109 -6.71 -22.00 15.29
C ARG A 109 -5.30 -21.45 15.07
N SER A 110 -4.55 -21.26 16.16
CA SER A 110 -3.16 -20.77 16.08
C SER A 110 -2.26 -21.70 15.26
N ARG A 111 -2.45 -23.02 15.40
CA ARG A 111 -1.73 -24.02 14.60
C ARG A 111 -2.12 -23.97 13.12
N GLN A 112 -3.42 -23.84 12.84
CA GLN A 112 -3.91 -23.70 11.47
C GLN A 112 -3.36 -22.44 10.79
N GLN A 113 -3.35 -21.31 11.51
CA GLN A 113 -2.77 -20.07 10.99
C GLN A 113 -1.28 -20.22 10.71
N GLU A 114 -0.51 -20.80 11.64
CA GLU A 114 0.93 -21.01 11.43
C GLU A 114 1.21 -21.91 10.23
N GLN A 115 0.38 -22.93 10.02
CA GLN A 115 0.51 -23.81 8.86
C GLN A 115 0.15 -23.09 7.56
N LEU A 116 -0.93 -22.31 7.56
CA LEU A 116 -1.33 -21.51 6.41
C LEU A 116 -0.24 -20.48 6.05
N ASP A 117 0.29 -19.77 7.03
CA ASP A 117 1.37 -18.78 6.80
C ASP A 117 2.61 -19.43 6.18
N LYS A 118 2.99 -20.63 6.64
CA LYS A 118 4.11 -21.39 6.04
C LYS A 118 3.86 -21.77 4.59
N GLU A 119 2.65 -22.21 4.25
CA GLU A 119 2.32 -22.56 2.85
C GLU A 119 2.27 -21.30 1.97
N ILE A 120 1.75 -20.18 2.49
CA ILE A 120 1.77 -18.88 1.78
C ILE A 120 3.21 -18.43 1.54
N GLU A 121 4.10 -18.51 2.54
CA GLU A 121 5.52 -18.16 2.37
C GLU A 121 6.19 -19.02 1.28
N LYS A 122 5.91 -20.33 1.23
CA LYS A 122 6.40 -21.18 0.13
C LYS A 122 5.89 -20.68 -1.24
N GLY A 123 4.64 -20.20 -1.30
CA GLY A 123 4.08 -19.60 -2.51
C GLY A 123 4.89 -18.39 -2.96
N PHE A 124 5.24 -17.48 -2.04
CA PHE A 124 6.10 -16.32 -2.32
C PHE A 124 7.54 -16.73 -2.67
N ASP A 125 8.12 -17.73 -2.01
CA ASP A 125 9.43 -18.25 -2.36
C ASP A 125 9.45 -18.78 -3.80
N HIS A 126 8.39 -19.46 -4.23
CA HIS A 126 8.25 -19.89 -5.62
C HIS A 126 8.11 -18.72 -6.60
N LEU A 127 7.43 -17.62 -6.22
CA LEU A 127 7.40 -16.40 -7.02
C LEU A 127 8.80 -15.80 -7.17
N HIS A 128 9.52 -15.66 -6.08
CA HIS A 128 10.87 -15.07 -6.07
C HIS A 128 11.87 -15.89 -6.89
N THR A 129 11.67 -17.21 -6.95
CA THR A 129 12.51 -18.11 -7.76
C THR A 129 12.00 -18.32 -9.20
N GLY A 130 10.97 -17.58 -9.61
CA GLY A 130 10.39 -17.70 -10.97
C GLY A 130 9.57 -18.97 -11.21
N SER A 131 9.29 -19.76 -10.15
CA SER A 131 8.51 -21.00 -10.24
C SER A 131 6.99 -20.71 -10.21
N PHE A 132 6.52 -19.86 -11.12
CA PHE A 132 5.15 -19.31 -11.12
C PHE A 132 4.04 -20.36 -11.13
N GLN A 133 4.22 -21.48 -11.83
CA GLN A 133 3.23 -22.57 -11.84
C GLN A 133 3.06 -23.23 -10.46
N LYS A 134 4.17 -23.39 -9.71
CA LYS A 134 4.11 -23.95 -8.35
C LYS A 134 3.44 -22.96 -7.40
N ALA A 135 3.83 -21.67 -7.46
CA ALA A 135 3.22 -20.61 -6.68
C ALA A 135 1.70 -20.55 -6.92
N ARG A 136 1.27 -20.57 -8.18
CA ARG A 136 -0.14 -20.58 -8.59
C ARG A 136 -0.90 -21.74 -7.97
N ARG A 137 -0.39 -22.98 -8.12
CA ARG A 137 -1.05 -24.18 -7.57
C ARG A 137 -1.25 -24.08 -6.06
N ILE A 138 -0.25 -23.61 -5.32
CA ILE A 138 -0.38 -23.40 -3.88
C ILE A 138 -1.50 -22.39 -3.58
N ALA A 139 -1.50 -21.24 -4.25
CA ALA A 139 -2.50 -20.20 -4.02
C ALA A 139 -3.91 -20.67 -4.37
N GLU A 140 -4.11 -21.33 -5.51
CA GLU A 140 -5.41 -21.87 -5.96
C GLU A 140 -5.95 -22.91 -4.97
N THR A 141 -5.11 -23.87 -4.54
CA THR A 141 -5.51 -24.89 -3.56
C THR A 141 -5.93 -24.27 -2.23
N LEU A 142 -5.20 -23.28 -1.75
CA LEU A 142 -5.53 -22.63 -0.48
C LEU A 142 -6.76 -21.72 -0.59
N LEU A 143 -7.01 -21.12 -1.75
CA LEU A 143 -8.20 -20.29 -2.00
C LEU A 143 -9.51 -21.10 -1.98
N GLU A 144 -9.48 -22.41 -2.23
CA GLU A 144 -10.65 -23.27 -2.05
C GLU A 144 -11.15 -23.23 -0.59
N THR A 145 -10.22 -23.13 0.37
CA THR A 145 -10.55 -23.06 1.80
C THR A 145 -10.64 -21.62 2.32
N PHE A 146 -9.82 -20.72 1.78
CA PHE A 146 -9.67 -19.32 2.24
C PHE A 146 -9.90 -18.33 1.08
N PRO A 147 -11.11 -18.26 0.49
CA PRO A 147 -11.38 -17.53 -0.74
C PRO A 147 -11.14 -16.01 -0.65
N GLU A 148 -11.16 -15.44 0.55
CA GLU A 148 -10.98 -14.01 0.78
C GLU A 148 -9.58 -13.63 1.30
N HIS A 149 -8.61 -14.55 1.24
CA HIS A 149 -7.27 -14.30 1.78
C HIS A 149 -6.40 -13.51 0.79
N ASP A 150 -6.17 -12.23 1.06
CA ASP A 150 -5.51 -11.30 0.13
C ASP A 150 -4.10 -11.69 -0.29
N ARG A 151 -3.29 -12.29 0.60
CA ARG A 151 -1.94 -12.76 0.23
C ARG A 151 -1.96 -13.87 -0.82
N LEU A 152 -3.01 -14.69 -0.87
CA LEU A 152 -3.17 -15.70 -1.90
C LEU A 152 -3.57 -15.09 -3.24
N HIS A 153 -4.48 -14.12 -3.22
CA HIS A 153 -4.81 -13.34 -4.41
C HIS A 153 -3.60 -12.57 -4.94
N ASP A 154 -2.74 -12.06 -4.07
CA ASP A 154 -1.50 -11.37 -4.42
C ASP A 154 -0.55 -12.29 -5.20
N ILE A 155 -0.35 -13.53 -4.72
CA ILE A 155 0.43 -14.54 -5.44
C ILE A 155 -0.13 -14.75 -6.86
N LEU A 156 -1.47 -14.84 -6.99
CA LEU A 156 -2.10 -15.04 -8.30
C LEU A 156 -1.92 -13.82 -9.22
N VAL A 157 -2.01 -12.60 -8.69
CA VAL A 157 -1.75 -11.38 -9.48
C VAL A 157 -0.35 -11.42 -10.08
N PHE A 158 0.68 -11.73 -9.29
CA PHE A 158 2.04 -11.82 -9.79
C PHE A 158 2.24 -12.99 -10.77
N CYS A 159 1.56 -14.11 -10.54
CA CYS A 159 1.56 -15.22 -11.52
C CYS A 159 0.86 -14.85 -12.83
N ASP A 160 -0.19 -14.04 -12.78
CA ASP A 160 -0.90 -13.57 -13.97
C ASP A 160 -0.04 -12.56 -14.75
N LEU A 161 0.57 -11.60 -14.06
CA LEU A 161 1.50 -10.63 -14.67
C LEU A 161 2.71 -11.32 -15.32
N ALA A 162 3.31 -12.30 -14.63
CA ALA A 162 4.44 -13.06 -15.17
C ALA A 162 4.08 -13.94 -16.36
N GLY A 163 2.82 -14.38 -16.43
CA GLY A 163 2.27 -15.17 -17.54
C GLY A 163 1.63 -14.32 -18.65
N GLU A 164 1.83 -13.00 -18.61
CA GLU A 164 1.28 -12.03 -19.57
C GLU A 164 -0.27 -12.06 -19.65
N ARG A 165 -0.92 -12.51 -18.58
CA ARG A 165 -2.39 -12.49 -18.42
C ARG A 165 -2.80 -11.20 -17.72
N TYR A 166 -2.61 -10.07 -18.39
CA TYR A 166 -2.76 -8.74 -17.79
C TYR A 166 -4.22 -8.41 -17.44
N GLU A 167 -5.17 -8.87 -18.25
CA GLU A 167 -6.59 -8.66 -18.01
C GLU A 167 -7.06 -9.40 -16.75
N GLU A 168 -6.64 -10.64 -16.54
CA GLU A 168 -6.96 -11.42 -15.34
C GLU A 168 -6.36 -10.78 -14.08
N ALA A 169 -5.11 -10.31 -14.16
CA ALA A 169 -4.47 -9.56 -13.08
C ALA A 169 -5.25 -8.28 -12.75
N PHE A 170 -5.64 -7.52 -13.76
CA PHE A 170 -6.41 -6.28 -13.63
C PHE A 170 -7.77 -6.53 -12.98
N LEU A 171 -8.54 -7.49 -13.47
CA LEU A 171 -9.86 -7.82 -12.93
C LEU A 171 -9.78 -8.30 -11.48
N ARG A 172 -8.76 -9.10 -11.15
CA ARG A 172 -8.50 -9.57 -9.78
C ARG A 172 -8.17 -8.40 -8.85
N CYS A 173 -7.25 -7.52 -9.23
CA CYS A 173 -6.89 -6.35 -8.46
C CYS A 173 -8.08 -5.40 -8.23
N ARG A 174 -8.85 -5.13 -9.29
CA ARG A 174 -10.05 -4.30 -9.23
C ARG A 174 -11.08 -4.86 -8.24
N ARG A 175 -11.36 -6.17 -8.34
CA ARG A 175 -12.29 -6.83 -7.42
C ARG A 175 -11.81 -6.76 -5.98
N ARG A 176 -10.53 -7.06 -5.72
CA ARG A 176 -9.97 -7.03 -4.36
C ARG A 176 -9.92 -5.62 -3.79
N TRP A 177 -9.63 -4.62 -4.62
CA TRP A 177 -9.70 -3.22 -4.20
C TRP A 177 -11.11 -2.82 -3.79
N GLN A 178 -12.14 -3.18 -4.56
CA GLN A 178 -13.54 -2.96 -4.19
C GLN A 178 -13.89 -3.61 -2.85
N VAL A 179 -13.56 -4.89 -2.67
CA VAL A 179 -13.77 -5.61 -1.41
C VAL A 179 -13.06 -4.90 -0.24
N SER A 180 -11.83 -4.44 -0.44
CA SER A 180 -11.08 -3.74 0.62
C SER A 180 -11.70 -2.38 1.00
N LEU A 181 -12.33 -1.69 0.04
CA LEU A 181 -13.09 -0.45 0.32
C LEU A 181 -14.38 -0.75 1.11
N GLU A 182 -15.09 -1.80 0.73
CA GLU A 182 -16.30 -2.25 1.45
C GLU A 182 -15.96 -2.68 2.88
N GLU A 183 -14.89 -3.44 3.08
CA GLU A 183 -14.40 -3.82 4.40
C GLU A 183 -13.97 -2.60 5.23
N LYS A 184 -13.25 -1.66 4.63
CA LYS A 184 -12.88 -0.41 5.30
C LYS A 184 -14.12 0.38 5.72
N ALA A 185 -15.10 0.55 4.82
CA ALA A 185 -16.36 1.22 5.12
C ALA A 185 -17.12 0.49 6.24
N PHE A 186 -17.21 -0.83 6.16
CA PHE A 186 -17.84 -1.64 7.19
C PHE A 186 -17.18 -1.45 8.58
N TYR A 187 -15.85 -1.45 8.65
CA TYR A 187 -15.13 -1.22 9.91
C TYR A 187 -15.27 0.22 10.40
N GLN A 188 -15.36 1.19 9.52
CA GLN A 188 -15.63 2.58 9.89
C GLN A 188 -17.05 2.78 10.45
N GLU A 189 -18.03 2.04 9.94
CA GLU A 189 -19.42 2.13 10.36
C GLU A 189 -19.73 1.31 11.63
N ASN A 190 -19.14 0.14 11.75
CA ASN A 190 -19.51 -0.85 12.77
C ASN A 190 -18.43 -1.07 13.82
N GLY A 191 -17.29 -0.39 13.69
CA GLY A 191 -16.11 -0.74 14.46
C GLY A 191 -15.61 -2.14 14.12
N PHE A 192 -14.74 -2.69 14.96
CA PHE A 192 -14.26 -4.06 14.80
C PHE A 192 -15.27 -5.12 15.31
N HIS A 193 -16.51 -4.71 15.56
CA HIS A 193 -17.56 -5.65 15.96
C HIS A 193 -17.98 -6.50 14.76
N LYS A 194 -18.03 -7.77 15.04
CA LYS A 194 -18.38 -8.87 14.15
C LYS A 194 -19.49 -8.50 13.17
N ARG A 195 -19.27 -8.77 11.87
CA ARG A 195 -20.40 -9.13 11.01
C ARG A 195 -21.09 -10.32 11.68
N GLU A 196 -22.26 -10.13 12.21
CA GLU A 196 -23.13 -11.25 12.60
C GLU A 196 -23.31 -12.14 11.36
N GLY A 197 -23.04 -13.44 11.52
CA GLY A 197 -23.14 -14.41 10.43
C GLY A 197 -21.90 -14.61 9.56
N VAL A 198 -20.92 -13.73 9.60
CA VAL A 198 -19.55 -14.05 9.21
C VAL A 198 -18.85 -14.45 10.51
N GLU A 199 -18.94 -15.74 10.86
CA GLU A 199 -17.89 -16.30 11.67
C GLU A 199 -16.60 -15.78 11.06
N ARG A 200 -15.77 -15.05 11.82
CA ARG A 200 -14.37 -14.88 11.48
C ARG A 200 -13.84 -16.31 11.35
N LYS A 201 -13.95 -16.87 10.17
CA LYS A 201 -13.14 -18.01 9.78
C LYS A 201 -11.73 -17.44 9.78
N HIS A 202 -11.05 -17.71 10.81
CA HIS A 202 -9.91 -17.13 11.48
C HIS A 202 -8.66 -16.94 10.65
N LEU A 203 -8.72 -16.99 9.37
CA LEU A 203 -7.59 -17.09 8.46
C LEU A 203 -7.73 -16.15 7.27
N VAL A 204 -8.45 -15.03 7.46
CA VAL A 204 -8.58 -14.00 6.42
C VAL A 204 -7.60 -12.88 6.72
N HIS A 205 -6.70 -12.64 5.79
CA HIS A 205 -5.78 -11.52 5.80
C HIS A 205 -6.24 -10.52 4.75
N PHE A 206 -6.71 -9.34 5.18
CA PHE A 206 -7.08 -8.25 4.28
C PHE A 206 -5.95 -7.24 4.14
N TYR A 207 -5.65 -6.86 2.93
CA TYR A 207 -4.82 -5.71 2.65
C TYR A 207 -5.62 -4.42 2.79
N SER A 208 -4.92 -3.33 3.08
CA SER A 208 -5.52 -2.00 3.03
C SER A 208 -5.96 -1.66 1.60
N PRO A 209 -6.98 -0.81 1.43
CA PRO A 209 -7.36 -0.33 0.10
C PRO A 209 -6.19 0.28 -0.68
N SER A 210 -5.26 0.98 -0.01
CA SER A 210 -4.07 1.54 -0.66
C SER A 210 -3.14 0.46 -1.23
N THR A 211 -2.99 -0.68 -0.55
CA THR A 211 -2.19 -1.81 -1.06
C THR A 211 -2.79 -2.41 -2.33
N TRP A 212 -4.13 -2.56 -2.37
CA TRP A 212 -4.79 -3.05 -3.58
C TRP A 212 -4.85 -2.00 -4.68
N LEU A 213 -4.94 -0.72 -4.34
CA LEU A 213 -4.88 0.38 -5.31
C LEU A 213 -3.56 0.39 -6.08
N GLU A 214 -2.44 0.14 -5.41
CA GLU A 214 -1.13 0.01 -6.06
C GLU A 214 -1.07 -1.15 -7.04
N LYS A 215 -1.57 -2.31 -6.62
CA LYS A 215 -1.60 -3.50 -7.47
C LYS A 215 -2.55 -3.32 -8.64
N PHE A 216 -3.64 -2.62 -8.44
CA PHE A 216 -4.58 -2.22 -9.49
C PHE A 216 -3.91 -1.29 -10.50
N TRP A 217 -3.18 -0.27 -10.03
CA TRP A 217 -2.39 0.58 -10.89
C TRP A 217 -1.35 -0.21 -11.70
N LEU A 218 -0.58 -1.07 -11.06
CA LEU A 218 0.41 -1.92 -11.69
C LEU A 218 -0.21 -2.79 -12.81
N ALA A 219 -1.32 -3.46 -12.51
CA ALA A 219 -1.98 -4.33 -13.49
C ALA A 219 -2.58 -3.54 -14.66
N GLN A 220 -3.16 -2.37 -14.38
CA GLN A 220 -3.66 -1.45 -15.40
C GLN A 220 -2.54 -0.98 -16.34
N ARG A 221 -1.39 -0.60 -15.78
CA ARG A 221 -0.23 -0.18 -16.58
C ARG A 221 0.36 -1.33 -17.39
N ALA A 222 0.45 -2.52 -16.83
CA ALA A 222 0.92 -3.71 -17.56
C ALA A 222 0.05 -3.97 -18.80
N MET A 223 -1.27 -3.84 -18.67
CA MET A 223 -2.20 -3.97 -19.80
C MET A 223 -2.01 -2.85 -20.83
N SER A 224 -1.96 -1.59 -20.38
CA SER A 224 -1.74 -0.43 -21.26
C SER A 224 -0.38 -0.49 -21.98
N TYR A 225 0.67 -0.97 -21.31
CA TYR A 225 1.99 -1.09 -21.92
C TYR A 225 2.04 -2.22 -22.96
N ALA A 226 1.32 -3.32 -22.74
CA ALA A 226 1.22 -4.37 -23.75
C ALA A 226 0.55 -3.89 -25.05
N GLU A 227 -0.42 -2.97 -24.94
CA GLU A 227 -1.07 -2.34 -26.09
C GLU A 227 -0.17 -1.29 -26.75
N ALA A 228 0.47 -0.42 -25.94
CA ALA A 228 1.29 0.69 -26.45
C ALA A 228 2.63 0.21 -27.03
N TYR A 229 3.18 -0.87 -26.49
CA TYR A 229 4.48 -1.42 -26.87
C TYR A 229 4.33 -2.90 -27.25
N PRO A 230 3.69 -3.23 -28.38
CA PRO A 230 3.48 -4.61 -28.79
C PRO A 230 4.82 -5.30 -29.06
N ARG A 231 4.97 -6.52 -28.50
CA ARG A 231 6.17 -7.33 -28.69
C ARG A 231 6.18 -7.91 -30.09
N VAL A 232 7.23 -7.58 -30.85
CA VAL A 232 7.56 -8.25 -32.11
C VAL A 232 8.55 -9.36 -31.79
N GLU A 233 8.42 -10.54 -32.39
CA GLU A 233 9.38 -11.62 -32.18
C GLU A 233 10.79 -11.20 -32.60
N ASP A 234 11.67 -11.09 -31.63
CA ASP A 234 13.10 -10.86 -31.81
C ASP A 234 13.88 -11.74 -30.83
N ALA A 235 14.43 -12.82 -31.35
CA ALA A 235 15.15 -13.81 -30.54
C ALA A 235 16.39 -13.21 -29.87
N ARG A 236 17.04 -12.20 -30.51
CA ARG A 236 18.21 -11.54 -29.94
C ARG A 236 17.81 -10.70 -28.74
N LEU A 237 16.79 -9.84 -28.86
CA LEU A 237 16.31 -9.01 -27.75
C LEU A 237 15.80 -9.88 -26.59
N SER A 238 15.07 -10.94 -26.91
CA SER A 238 14.60 -11.91 -25.90
C SER A 238 15.78 -12.54 -25.13
N ALA A 239 16.85 -12.94 -25.84
CA ALA A 239 18.04 -13.52 -25.24
C ALA A 239 18.80 -12.51 -24.36
N MET A 240 18.89 -11.25 -24.77
CA MET A 240 19.52 -10.18 -23.99
C MET A 240 18.78 -9.92 -22.68
N VAL A 241 17.44 -9.83 -22.72
CA VAL A 241 16.62 -9.63 -21.52
C VAL A 241 16.65 -10.87 -20.62
N GLU A 242 16.72 -12.07 -21.18
CA GLU A 242 16.89 -13.28 -20.37
C GLU A 242 18.25 -13.30 -19.67
N GLN A 243 19.32 -12.82 -20.30
CA GLN A 243 20.60 -12.63 -19.63
C GLN A 243 20.48 -11.58 -18.50
N LEU A 244 19.72 -10.50 -18.68
CA LEU A 244 19.48 -9.53 -17.61
C LEU A 244 18.78 -10.17 -16.40
N ARG A 245 17.88 -11.15 -16.62
CA ARG A 245 17.22 -11.91 -15.55
C ARG A 245 18.20 -12.69 -14.67
N THR A 246 19.42 -12.99 -15.13
CA THR A 246 20.46 -13.62 -14.31
C THR A 246 20.88 -12.78 -13.10
N ALA A 247 20.54 -11.47 -13.09
CA ALA A 247 20.69 -10.62 -11.91
C ALA A 247 19.93 -11.17 -10.68
N ASN A 248 18.89 -11.98 -10.90
CA ASN A 248 18.09 -12.56 -9.82
C ASN A 248 18.73 -13.81 -9.19
N ASP A 249 19.83 -14.32 -9.74
CA ASP A 249 20.54 -15.47 -9.20
C ASP A 249 21.31 -15.09 -7.94
N LEU A 250 20.77 -15.48 -6.77
CA LEU A 250 21.36 -15.22 -5.47
C LEU A 250 22.60 -16.07 -5.19
N GLN A 251 22.82 -17.17 -5.91
CA GLN A 251 24.07 -17.95 -5.79
C GLN A 251 25.21 -17.23 -6.50
N ARG A 252 24.93 -16.67 -7.65
CA ARG A 252 25.90 -15.85 -8.41
C ARG A 252 26.15 -14.50 -7.74
N PHE A 253 25.12 -13.90 -7.14
CA PHE A 253 25.15 -12.56 -6.54
C PHE A 253 24.57 -12.57 -5.12
N PRO A 254 25.34 -13.03 -4.11
CA PRO A 254 24.87 -13.14 -2.73
C PRO A 254 24.73 -11.78 -2.02
N GLN A 255 25.38 -10.72 -2.53
CA GLN A 255 25.34 -9.37 -1.95
C GLN A 255 23.93 -8.77 -2.07
N ARG A 256 23.55 -7.97 -1.06
CA ARG A 256 22.26 -7.28 -0.96
C ARG A 256 22.46 -5.76 -0.93
N GLY A 257 21.37 -5.01 -1.03
CA GLY A 257 21.40 -3.55 -0.96
C GLY A 257 22.18 -2.92 -2.14
N GLU A 258 22.73 -1.74 -1.92
CA GLU A 258 23.47 -0.97 -2.92
C GLU A 258 24.69 -1.71 -3.47
N GLU A 259 25.49 -2.30 -2.59
CA GLU A 259 26.65 -3.12 -2.99
C GLU A 259 26.23 -4.27 -3.92
N GLY A 260 25.12 -4.93 -3.58
CA GLY A 260 24.56 -6.00 -4.43
C GLY A 260 24.07 -5.51 -5.78
N PHE A 261 23.54 -4.30 -5.86
CA PHE A 261 23.13 -3.67 -7.12
C PHE A 261 24.35 -3.34 -7.98
N GLU A 262 25.38 -2.71 -7.43
CA GLU A 262 26.58 -2.32 -8.16
C GLU A 262 27.36 -3.55 -8.67
N ALA A 263 27.47 -4.63 -7.88
CA ALA A 263 28.09 -5.88 -8.32
C ALA A 263 27.39 -6.48 -9.55
N ARG A 264 26.05 -6.46 -9.56
CA ARG A 264 25.24 -6.92 -10.71
C ARG A 264 25.40 -6.02 -11.91
N LYS A 265 25.37 -4.70 -11.70
CA LYS A 265 25.55 -3.70 -12.74
C LYS A 265 26.88 -3.87 -13.45
N GLN A 266 27.96 -4.04 -12.71
CA GLN A 266 29.28 -4.28 -13.27
C GLN A 266 29.33 -5.59 -14.07
N ALA A 267 28.79 -6.68 -13.53
CA ALA A 267 28.79 -7.97 -14.20
C ALA A 267 27.91 -8.01 -15.47
N LEU A 268 26.88 -7.20 -15.54
CA LEU A 268 25.94 -7.13 -16.65
C LEU A 268 26.19 -5.92 -17.57
N ALA A 269 27.25 -5.14 -17.34
CA ALA A 269 27.57 -3.96 -18.13
C ALA A 269 27.59 -4.18 -19.65
N PRO A 270 28.13 -5.30 -20.20
CA PRO A 270 28.08 -5.55 -21.63
C PRO A 270 26.64 -5.63 -22.18
N ILE A 271 25.76 -6.35 -21.48
CA ILE A 271 24.34 -6.50 -21.89
C ILE A 271 23.59 -5.19 -21.75
N LEU A 272 23.83 -4.43 -20.68
CA LEU A 272 23.22 -3.11 -20.50
C LEU A 272 23.64 -2.17 -21.61
N GLY A 273 24.92 -2.15 -22.01
CA GLY A 273 25.41 -1.36 -23.12
C GLY A 273 24.78 -1.75 -24.47
N GLU A 274 24.62 -3.06 -24.73
CA GLU A 274 23.89 -3.50 -25.93
C GLU A 274 22.43 -3.06 -25.92
N LEU A 275 21.72 -3.17 -24.79
CA LEU A 275 20.33 -2.73 -24.64
C LEU A 275 20.20 -1.19 -24.82
N GLU A 276 21.18 -0.42 -24.34
CA GLU A 276 21.23 1.04 -24.58
C GLU A 276 21.36 1.38 -26.09
N ILE A 277 22.18 0.63 -26.81
CA ILE A 277 22.34 0.80 -28.27
C ILE A 277 21.05 0.45 -29.01
N GLU A 278 20.35 -0.61 -28.61
CA GLU A 278 19.07 -1.00 -29.21
C GLU A 278 17.94 0.03 -28.91
N GLY A 279 18.05 0.77 -27.81
CA GLY A 279 17.18 1.90 -27.50
C GLY A 279 15.72 1.50 -27.19
N PRO A 280 14.76 2.42 -27.45
CA PRO A 280 13.35 2.24 -27.06
C PRO A 280 12.64 1.02 -27.66
N ARG A 281 13.17 0.41 -28.74
CA ARG A 281 12.60 -0.84 -29.28
C ARG A 281 12.67 -2.02 -28.30
N THR A 282 13.47 -1.89 -27.23
CA THR A 282 13.59 -2.87 -26.16
C THR A 282 12.46 -2.78 -25.13
N LEU A 283 11.67 -1.70 -25.09
CA LEU A 283 10.60 -1.47 -24.13
C LEU A 283 9.62 -2.64 -23.98
N PRO A 284 9.13 -3.28 -25.07
CA PRO A 284 8.21 -4.42 -24.97
C PRO A 284 8.77 -5.61 -24.15
N TYR A 285 10.09 -5.70 -24.07
CA TYR A 285 10.79 -6.78 -23.36
C TYR A 285 11.22 -6.36 -21.96
N LEU A 286 11.52 -5.08 -21.76
CA LEU A 286 11.99 -4.54 -20.47
C LEU A 286 10.86 -4.27 -19.48
N LEU A 287 9.72 -3.73 -19.95
CA LEU A 287 8.59 -3.37 -19.09
C LEU A 287 8.05 -4.55 -18.28
N PRO A 288 7.91 -5.78 -18.82
CA PRO A 288 7.50 -6.94 -18.04
C PRO A 288 8.43 -7.29 -16.86
N LEU A 289 9.69 -6.86 -16.86
CA LEU A 289 10.59 -7.03 -15.73
C LEU A 289 10.15 -6.22 -14.50
N THR A 290 9.46 -5.10 -14.72
CA THR A 290 9.05 -4.17 -13.65
C THR A 290 7.80 -4.59 -12.90
N TYR A 291 7.06 -5.60 -13.41
CA TYR A 291 5.80 -6.04 -12.79
C TYR A 291 6.01 -6.92 -11.56
N ASN A 292 7.23 -7.37 -11.33
CA ASN A 292 7.62 -8.09 -10.13
C ASN A 292 8.85 -7.45 -9.51
N PHE A 293 8.92 -7.39 -8.18
CA PHE A 293 10.13 -6.95 -7.53
C PHE A 293 11.27 -7.94 -7.81
N SER A 294 12.25 -7.50 -8.58
CA SER A 294 13.40 -8.30 -8.96
C SER A 294 14.63 -7.41 -9.17
N TRP A 295 15.83 -8.00 -9.07
CA TRP A 295 17.07 -7.28 -9.36
C TRP A 295 17.14 -6.82 -10.81
N ALA A 296 16.62 -7.62 -11.74
CA ALA A 296 16.57 -7.26 -13.16
C ALA A 296 15.72 -6.01 -13.42
N ALA A 297 14.62 -5.83 -12.67
CA ALA A 297 13.77 -4.65 -12.78
C ALA A 297 14.53 -3.34 -12.47
N LEU A 298 15.49 -3.40 -11.54
CA LEU A 298 16.23 -2.21 -11.09
C LEU A 298 17.09 -1.55 -12.18
N PHE A 299 17.38 -2.26 -13.27
CA PHE A 299 18.11 -1.69 -14.41
C PHE A 299 17.21 -0.95 -15.40
N VAL A 300 15.90 -1.20 -15.38
CA VAL A 300 14.96 -0.57 -16.31
C VAL A 300 14.96 0.95 -16.18
N PRO A 301 14.93 1.58 -14.98
CA PRO A 301 15.04 3.03 -14.88
C PRO A 301 16.32 3.62 -15.47
N ASP A 302 17.48 2.93 -15.35
CA ASP A 302 18.74 3.37 -15.93
C ASP A 302 18.66 3.37 -17.46
N LEU A 303 18.09 2.31 -18.04
CA LEU A 303 17.89 2.21 -19.51
C LEU A 303 16.91 3.26 -20.01
N LEU A 304 15.79 3.49 -19.31
CA LEU A 304 14.84 4.55 -19.67
C LEU A 304 15.49 5.93 -19.66
N LYS A 305 16.35 6.20 -18.66
CA LYS A 305 17.14 7.42 -18.60
C LYS A 305 18.08 7.54 -19.81
N ALA A 306 18.80 6.47 -20.15
CA ALA A 306 19.72 6.44 -21.26
C ALA A 306 19.00 6.68 -22.62
N PHE A 307 17.82 6.12 -22.81
CA PHE A 307 17.00 6.33 -24.00
C PHE A 307 16.51 7.79 -24.12
N GLY A 308 16.09 8.42 -23.03
CA GLY A 308 15.80 9.84 -22.91
C GLY A 308 14.69 10.37 -23.79
N THR A 309 13.82 9.53 -24.34
CA THR A 309 12.64 9.95 -25.13
C THR A 309 11.53 10.44 -24.19
N GLU A 310 10.55 11.20 -24.73
CA GLU A 310 9.41 11.69 -23.95
C GLU A 310 8.61 10.52 -23.34
N ASP A 311 8.43 9.43 -24.10
CA ASP A 311 7.79 8.21 -23.58
C ASP A 311 8.58 7.61 -22.42
N CYS A 312 9.91 7.59 -22.48
CA CYS A 312 10.74 7.07 -21.39
C CYS A 312 10.67 7.94 -20.13
N ILE A 313 10.60 9.27 -20.29
CA ILE A 313 10.41 10.20 -19.17
C ILE A 313 9.04 9.97 -18.53
N ARG A 314 7.98 9.83 -19.33
CA ARG A 314 6.64 9.49 -18.85
C ARG A 314 6.63 8.15 -18.10
N LEU A 315 7.24 7.11 -18.67
CA LEU A 315 7.37 5.80 -18.04
C LEU A 315 8.07 5.88 -16.69
N LEU A 316 9.12 6.69 -16.53
CA LEU A 316 9.76 6.89 -15.22
C LEU A 316 8.78 7.46 -14.18
N GLY A 317 7.93 8.41 -14.56
CA GLY A 317 6.88 8.96 -13.70
C GLY A 317 5.86 7.88 -13.29
N GLU A 318 5.35 7.13 -14.26
CA GLU A 318 4.37 6.06 -14.04
C GLU A 318 4.93 4.91 -13.18
N LEU A 319 6.15 4.47 -13.46
CA LEU A 319 6.82 3.39 -12.74
C LEU A 319 7.22 3.79 -11.32
N SER A 320 7.42 5.08 -11.04
CA SER A 320 7.67 5.57 -9.68
C SER A 320 6.52 5.33 -8.70
N MET A 321 5.31 5.07 -9.24
CA MET A 321 4.13 4.74 -8.44
C MET A 321 4.07 3.26 -8.03
N PHE A 322 4.96 2.42 -8.55
CA PHE A 322 5.09 1.04 -8.11
C PHE A 322 5.83 1.02 -6.77
N ARG A 323 5.18 0.53 -5.70
CA ARG A 323 5.76 0.55 -4.34
C ARG A 323 6.83 -0.52 -4.11
N PHE A 324 7.80 -0.57 -4.99
CA PHE A 324 9.09 -1.16 -4.68
C PHE A 324 10.03 -0.01 -4.29
N PRO A 325 10.27 0.30 -3.02
CA PRO A 325 10.84 1.59 -2.60
C PRO A 325 12.14 1.96 -3.31
N PHE A 326 13.07 1.01 -3.43
CA PHE A 326 14.34 1.24 -4.12
C PHE A 326 14.16 1.49 -5.63
N PHE A 327 13.25 0.76 -6.26
CA PHE A 327 12.92 0.94 -7.68
C PHE A 327 12.22 2.29 -7.93
N ALA A 328 11.20 2.62 -7.13
CA ALA A 328 10.50 3.89 -7.23
C ALA A 328 11.44 5.08 -7.01
N GLN A 329 12.33 5.00 -6.02
CA GLN A 329 13.33 6.03 -5.79
C GLN A 329 14.26 6.24 -6.98
N ARG A 330 14.72 5.17 -7.64
CA ARG A 330 15.54 5.29 -8.87
C ARG A 330 14.77 5.94 -10.00
N CYS A 331 13.51 5.58 -10.21
CA CYS A 331 12.66 6.24 -11.20
C CYS A 331 12.57 7.75 -10.95
N LEU A 332 12.31 8.17 -9.70
CA LEU A 332 12.22 9.58 -9.34
C LEU A 332 13.55 10.33 -9.50
N GLN A 333 14.68 9.72 -9.11
CA GLN A 333 16.01 10.31 -9.29
C GLN A 333 16.34 10.54 -10.77
N HIS A 334 16.00 9.55 -11.63
CA HIS A 334 16.21 9.72 -13.07
C HIS A 334 15.24 10.72 -13.68
N LEU A 335 13.98 10.73 -13.25
CA LEU A 335 12.99 11.72 -13.68
C LEU A 335 13.47 13.14 -13.38
N GLU A 336 13.99 13.38 -12.17
CA GLU A 336 14.55 14.68 -11.76
C GLU A 336 15.67 15.17 -12.72
N SER A 337 16.49 14.26 -13.24
CA SER A 337 17.59 14.62 -14.14
C SER A 337 17.14 15.21 -15.50
N PHE A 338 15.86 15.13 -15.85
CA PHE A 338 15.31 15.69 -17.10
C PHE A 338 14.81 17.14 -17.00
N GLY A 339 14.84 17.75 -15.80
CA GLY A 339 14.48 19.16 -15.61
C GLY A 339 13.04 19.48 -16.05
N GLU A 340 12.85 20.50 -16.87
CA GLU A 340 11.52 20.93 -17.32
C GLU A 340 10.75 19.85 -18.10
N ARG A 341 11.43 18.98 -18.83
CA ARG A 341 10.78 17.84 -19.51
C ARG A 341 10.10 16.90 -18.53
N ALA A 342 10.70 16.73 -17.34
CA ALA A 342 10.07 15.95 -16.27
C ALA A 342 8.79 16.61 -15.76
N VAL A 343 8.77 17.96 -15.64
CA VAL A 343 7.58 18.69 -15.18
C VAL A 343 6.40 18.46 -16.13
N ALA A 344 6.61 18.59 -17.45
CA ALA A 344 5.57 18.34 -18.43
C ALA A 344 5.01 16.91 -18.34
N SER A 345 5.89 15.93 -18.13
CA SER A 345 5.51 14.53 -17.96
C SER A 345 4.73 14.29 -16.67
N ILE A 346 5.13 14.93 -15.57
CA ILE A 346 4.44 14.86 -14.28
C ILE A 346 3.06 15.52 -14.38
N GLU A 347 2.94 16.65 -15.07
CA GLU A 347 1.66 17.34 -15.28
C GLU A 347 0.64 16.43 -15.95
N ILE A 348 1.02 15.77 -17.05
CA ILE A 348 0.18 14.79 -17.74
C ILE A 348 -0.26 13.67 -16.77
N LEU A 349 0.65 13.17 -15.95
CA LEU A 349 0.33 12.12 -14.96
C LEU A 349 -0.70 12.61 -13.92
N TRP A 350 -0.65 13.88 -13.50
CA TRP A 350 -1.61 14.45 -12.56
C TRP A 350 -2.98 14.74 -13.17
N GLU A 351 -3.09 14.86 -14.48
CA GLU A 351 -4.36 14.97 -15.21
C GLU A 351 -5.08 13.63 -15.37
N GLU A 352 -4.40 12.51 -15.11
CA GLU A 352 -4.98 11.18 -15.14
C GLU A 352 -5.89 10.93 -13.92
N ASN A 353 -6.52 9.75 -13.92
CA ASN A 353 -7.52 9.32 -12.92
C ASN A 353 -7.17 9.73 -11.48
N PRO A 354 -8.00 10.57 -10.82
CA PRO A 354 -7.79 11.04 -9.45
C PRO A 354 -7.76 9.91 -8.40
N ALA A 355 -8.32 8.74 -8.70
CA ALA A 355 -8.27 7.60 -7.78
C ALA A 355 -6.84 7.17 -7.40
N PHE A 356 -5.84 7.54 -8.22
CA PHE A 356 -4.43 7.20 -8.00
C PHE A 356 -3.58 8.33 -7.43
N ASP A 357 -4.18 9.47 -7.05
CA ASP A 357 -3.41 10.66 -6.64
C ASP A 357 -2.52 10.41 -5.43
N GLU A 358 -2.92 9.53 -4.50
CA GLU A 358 -2.07 9.12 -3.38
C GLU A 358 -0.79 8.39 -3.82
N LEU A 359 -0.80 7.76 -4.98
CA LEU A 359 0.38 7.08 -5.51
C LEU A 359 1.34 8.05 -6.22
N LYS A 360 0.83 9.18 -6.71
CA LYS A 360 1.59 10.18 -7.47
C LYS A 360 2.48 11.07 -6.60
N VAL A 361 2.30 11.05 -5.26
CA VAL A 361 2.97 12.01 -4.34
C VAL A 361 4.50 11.99 -4.41
N GLY A 362 5.13 10.89 -4.83
CA GLY A 362 6.57 10.83 -5.07
C GLY A 362 7.03 11.85 -6.10
N THR A 363 6.23 12.12 -7.13
CA THR A 363 6.54 13.12 -8.18
C THR A 363 6.52 14.56 -7.66
N ILE A 364 5.77 14.84 -6.58
CA ILE A 364 5.75 16.14 -5.92
C ILE A 364 7.14 16.48 -5.34
N THR A 365 7.85 15.46 -4.84
CA THR A 365 9.22 15.66 -4.35
C THR A 365 10.15 16.10 -5.49
N VAL A 366 10.02 15.47 -6.68
CA VAL A 366 10.76 15.86 -7.87
C VAL A 366 10.48 17.33 -8.23
N LEU A 367 9.20 17.73 -8.25
CA LEU A 367 8.81 19.12 -8.53
C LEU A 367 9.45 20.11 -7.52
N GLY A 368 9.49 19.72 -6.24
CA GLY A 368 10.13 20.55 -5.19
C GLY A 368 11.64 20.68 -5.37
N ASN A 369 12.30 19.66 -5.91
CA ASN A 369 13.76 19.66 -6.12
C ASN A 369 14.17 20.44 -7.37
N LEU A 370 13.36 20.39 -8.43
CA LEU A 370 13.66 21.01 -9.72
C LEU A 370 13.75 22.53 -9.67
N GLN A 371 12.95 23.19 -8.83
CA GLN A 371 12.95 24.64 -8.63
C GLN A 371 12.84 25.49 -9.92
N VAL A 372 12.23 24.95 -10.98
CA VAL A 372 11.96 25.63 -12.24
C VAL A 372 10.59 26.35 -12.20
N PRO A 373 10.32 27.35 -13.05
CA PRO A 373 9.04 28.07 -13.05
C PRO A 373 7.83 27.15 -13.20
N SER A 374 7.88 26.21 -14.14
CA SER A 374 6.79 25.26 -14.41
C SER A 374 6.50 24.34 -13.20
N SER A 375 7.52 23.91 -12.47
CA SER A 375 7.31 23.11 -11.24
C SER A 375 6.62 23.92 -10.13
N TYR A 376 6.97 25.21 -10.01
CA TYR A 376 6.29 26.11 -9.07
C TYR A 376 4.79 26.27 -9.41
N GLU A 377 4.45 26.47 -10.68
CA GLU A 377 3.07 26.59 -11.15
C GLU A 377 2.25 25.32 -10.84
N LEU A 378 2.81 24.15 -11.14
CA LEU A 378 2.15 22.89 -10.87
C LEU A 378 1.97 22.65 -9.35
N LEU A 379 3.00 22.92 -8.54
CA LEU A 379 2.89 22.82 -7.08
C LEU A 379 1.85 23.78 -6.51
N THR A 380 1.71 25.00 -7.07
CA THR A 380 0.70 25.96 -6.63
C THR A 380 -0.72 25.48 -6.93
N ARG A 381 -0.92 24.72 -7.99
CA ARG A 381 -2.22 24.03 -8.25
C ARG A 381 -2.45 22.88 -7.29
N LEU A 382 -1.43 22.06 -7.02
CA LEU A 382 -1.53 20.90 -6.13
C LEU A 382 -1.77 21.26 -4.66
N ILE A 383 -1.42 22.47 -4.23
CA ILE A 383 -1.67 22.91 -2.85
C ILE A 383 -3.16 23.14 -2.56
N ASP A 384 -3.97 23.33 -3.60
CA ASP A 384 -5.42 23.49 -3.50
C ASP A 384 -6.17 22.15 -3.79
N HIS A 385 -5.46 21.04 -3.87
CA HIS A 385 -6.00 19.72 -4.14
C HIS A 385 -7.00 19.27 -3.06
N GLU A 386 -8.01 18.46 -3.44
CA GLU A 386 -9.02 17.96 -2.49
C GLU A 386 -8.42 17.03 -1.44
N ASN A 387 -7.50 16.16 -1.83
CA ASN A 387 -6.84 15.21 -0.94
C ASN A 387 -5.77 15.91 -0.09
N THR A 388 -6.00 16.00 1.21
CA THR A 388 -5.09 16.63 2.18
C THR A 388 -3.72 15.95 2.27
N TYR A 389 -3.62 14.68 1.93
CA TYR A 389 -2.33 13.99 1.83
C TYR A 389 -1.47 14.59 0.71
N VAL A 390 -2.06 14.85 -0.47
CA VAL A 390 -1.41 15.55 -1.59
C VAL A 390 -1.00 16.97 -1.17
N VAL A 391 -1.90 17.70 -0.51
CA VAL A 391 -1.64 19.08 -0.02
C VAL A 391 -0.44 19.11 0.92
N ARG A 392 -0.26 18.14 1.81
CA ARG A 392 0.91 18.06 2.72
C ARG A 392 2.22 17.98 1.95
N TRP A 393 2.28 17.10 0.96
CA TRP A 393 3.46 16.96 0.12
C TRP A 393 3.73 18.21 -0.74
N ALA A 394 2.67 18.78 -1.33
CA ALA A 394 2.77 20.00 -2.12
C ALA A 394 3.22 21.21 -1.27
N LEU A 395 2.72 21.34 -0.02
CA LEU A 395 3.14 22.38 0.92
C LEU A 395 4.64 22.31 1.22
N GLU A 396 5.15 21.13 1.50
CA GLU A 396 6.57 20.90 1.77
C GLU A 396 7.42 21.21 0.52
N ALA A 397 7.02 20.70 -0.63
CA ALA A 397 7.72 20.91 -1.89
C ALA A 397 7.73 22.41 -2.29
N LEU A 398 6.58 23.09 -2.21
CA LEU A 398 6.44 24.50 -2.56
C LEU A 398 7.24 25.40 -1.61
N SER A 399 7.34 25.02 -0.32
CA SER A 399 8.15 25.79 0.63
C SER A 399 9.64 25.77 0.30
N ARG A 400 10.16 24.75 -0.40
CA ARG A 400 11.55 24.66 -0.85
C ARG A 400 11.87 25.65 -1.98
N HIS A 401 10.88 26.08 -2.75
CA HIS A 401 11.07 27.10 -3.78
C HIS A 401 11.42 28.48 -3.21
N GLY A 402 11.04 28.77 -1.95
CA GLY A 402 11.39 30.01 -1.26
C GLY A 402 10.86 31.28 -1.91
N ARG A 403 9.87 31.19 -2.82
CA ARG A 403 9.31 32.33 -3.54
C ARG A 403 8.31 33.08 -2.67
N PRO A 404 8.45 34.42 -2.49
CA PRO A 404 7.52 35.19 -1.68
C PRO A 404 6.07 35.13 -2.14
N GLU A 405 5.85 34.98 -3.45
CA GLU A 405 4.52 34.89 -4.07
C GLU A 405 3.74 33.64 -3.63
N ALA A 406 4.44 32.61 -3.16
CA ALA A 406 3.83 31.40 -2.61
C ALA A 406 3.20 31.60 -1.23
N GLN A 407 3.61 32.63 -0.48
CA GLN A 407 3.25 32.80 0.92
C GLN A 407 1.73 32.77 1.18
N PRO A 408 0.85 33.45 0.41
CA PRO A 408 -0.59 33.38 0.64
C PRO A 408 -1.17 31.96 0.45
N SER A 409 -0.67 31.21 -0.52
CA SER A 409 -1.09 29.82 -0.78
C SER A 409 -0.59 28.88 0.32
N LEU A 410 0.64 29.04 0.75
CA LEU A 410 1.21 28.29 1.88
C LEU A 410 0.43 28.53 3.18
N GLU A 411 0.01 29.75 3.45
CA GLU A 411 -0.79 30.09 4.64
C GLU A 411 -2.18 29.46 4.57
N ARG A 412 -2.88 29.55 3.44
CA ARG A 412 -4.19 28.88 3.26
C ARG A 412 -4.08 27.37 3.48
N ALA A 413 -3.08 26.74 2.88
CA ALA A 413 -2.88 25.29 3.03
C ALA A 413 -2.55 24.91 4.49
N ARG A 414 -1.70 25.69 5.18
CA ARG A 414 -1.40 25.48 6.61
C ARG A 414 -2.65 25.60 7.47
N HIS A 415 -3.49 26.61 7.21
CA HIS A 415 -4.76 26.76 7.93
C HIS A 415 -5.70 25.56 7.72
N ARG A 416 -5.84 25.11 6.48
CA ARG A 416 -6.64 23.92 6.14
C ARG A 416 -6.12 22.68 6.85
N LEU A 417 -4.81 22.41 6.78
CA LEU A 417 -4.18 21.25 7.42
C LEU A 417 -4.23 21.34 8.95
N ALA A 418 -4.04 22.54 9.53
CA ALA A 418 -4.14 22.74 10.97
C ALA A 418 -5.57 22.48 11.51
N ALA A 419 -6.59 22.83 10.74
CA ALA A 419 -7.97 22.49 11.09
C ALA A 419 -8.19 20.97 11.11
N GLU A 420 -7.71 20.27 10.08
CA GLU A 420 -7.76 18.80 10.02
C GLU A 420 -6.94 18.15 11.13
N ASP A 421 -5.71 18.63 11.39
CA ASP A 421 -4.84 18.11 12.45
C ASP A 421 -5.43 18.36 13.84
N ARG A 422 -6.11 19.49 14.05
CA ARG A 422 -6.82 19.78 15.29
C ARG A 422 -7.95 18.79 15.51
N ILE A 423 -8.74 18.49 14.47
CA ILE A 423 -9.78 17.46 14.54
C ILE A 423 -9.15 16.10 14.83
N ARG A 424 -8.08 15.75 14.13
CA ARG A 424 -7.34 14.49 14.33
C ARG A 424 -6.70 14.43 15.72
N SER A 425 -6.14 15.52 16.22
CA SER A 425 -5.58 15.61 17.58
C SER A 425 -6.66 15.45 18.64
N LEU A 426 -7.81 16.12 18.47
CA LEU A 426 -8.96 15.93 19.36
C LEU A 426 -9.45 14.48 19.36
N VAL A 427 -9.54 13.84 18.18
CA VAL A 427 -9.87 12.42 18.07
C VAL A 427 -8.82 11.55 18.76
N ASN A 428 -7.53 11.87 18.59
CA ASN A 428 -6.43 11.16 19.24
C ASN A 428 -6.34 11.44 20.74
N GLU A 429 -6.60 12.66 21.18
CA GLU A 429 -6.68 13.02 22.61
C GLU A 429 -7.88 12.38 23.29
N LEU A 430 -9.04 12.40 22.65
CA LEU A 430 -10.20 11.64 23.07
C LEU A 430 -9.93 10.13 23.03
N ALA A 431 -9.07 9.68 22.12
CA ALA A 431 -8.62 8.31 22.01
C ALA A 431 -7.50 7.95 23.02
N ALA A 432 -6.55 8.85 23.28
CA ALA A 432 -5.38 8.65 24.14
C ALA A 432 -5.54 9.28 25.53
N GLY A 433 -6.45 10.24 25.65
CA GLY A 433 -6.62 11.03 26.85
C GLY A 433 -7.17 10.23 27.98
N ARG A 434 -6.37 9.33 28.50
CA ARG A 434 -6.68 8.94 29.89
C ARG A 434 -5.81 7.84 30.45
N GLU A 435 -4.53 8.10 30.39
CA GLU A 435 -3.62 7.56 31.40
C GLU A 435 -3.24 8.72 32.36
N LYS A 436 -4.26 9.28 33.05
CA LYS A 436 -4.04 10.06 34.29
C LYS A 436 -5.11 9.71 35.31
#